data_6fc5d7ed3536a69ed1720177762d80b4
#
_entry.id   6fc5d7ed3536a69ed1720177762d80b4
#
_cell.length_a   1.000
_cell.length_b   1.000
_cell.length_c   1.000
_cell.angle_alpha   90.00
_cell.angle_beta   90.00
_cell.angle_gamma   90.00
#
_symmetry.space_group_name_H-M   'P 1'
#
loop_
_entity.id
_entity.type
_entity.pdbx_description
1 polymer ?
#
loop_
_entity_poly.entity_id
_entity_poly.type
_entity_poly.pdbx_seq_one_letter_code
_entity_poly.pdbx_strand_id
1 'polypeptide(L)'
;MKIISINAGSSSLKFSLYNMNDESVIASGLFERIGIEGSKYTIKFNGEKISQEIELNTHTDAVKVLLDKLVDLGIIHSLDEIDGVGHRLVHGKDKYSESVIITDEVVEDLEKFKCFAPLHNPANILGINAFREVLPNVPMVGVFDTAFHQSMDATTYLYPVPYSWYQDYGVRKYGFHGTSHRYITNMVKNILGKDEFRLISCHIGNGGSITAVKDGKCVDTSMGFTPLAGIMMGTRSGDIDPSIIPYVMEQEGKNASEVIDDLNKKSGLFGISEYSSDMRDILERCDFQDEKAVIARDKYVRRVVDYIAQYYVLLGGADVIAFTAGVGENSIPVRRQICEELACLGVKIDLDQNNKRGEVVKISTDDSSIAVYVIPTDEELMIARDTLDLINR
;
A
#
# COMPACT_ATOMS: atom_id res chain seq x y z
N MET A 1 -10.83 23.21 -7.18
CA MET A 1 -11.68 22.04 -6.91
C MET A 1 -11.25 21.37 -5.60
N LYS A 2 -12.22 20.92 -4.82
CA LYS A 2 -11.97 20.22 -3.55
C LYS A 2 -12.35 18.75 -3.68
N ILE A 3 -11.40 17.85 -3.43
CA ILE A 3 -11.56 16.40 -3.56
C ILE A 3 -11.27 15.72 -2.23
N ILE A 4 -12.16 14.81 -1.82
CA ILE A 4 -11.92 13.94 -0.65
C ILE A 4 -11.38 12.61 -1.14
N SER A 5 -10.21 12.22 -0.64
CA SER A 5 -9.66 10.87 -0.77
C SER A 5 -10.05 10.03 0.45
N ILE A 6 -10.55 8.82 0.21
CA ILE A 6 -11.07 7.91 1.24
C ILE A 6 -10.37 6.55 1.19
N ASN A 7 -10.02 6.07 2.38
CA ASN A 7 -9.60 4.69 2.59
C ASN A 7 -10.45 4.08 3.72
N ALA A 8 -11.43 3.25 3.35
CA ALA A 8 -12.33 2.59 4.26
C ALA A 8 -11.82 1.18 4.62
N GLY A 9 -11.54 0.97 5.91
CA GLY A 9 -11.26 -0.34 6.50
C GLY A 9 -12.51 -0.90 7.20
N SER A 10 -12.41 -2.14 7.73
CA SER A 10 -13.54 -2.83 8.38
C SER A 10 -14.12 -2.07 9.57
N SER A 11 -13.29 -1.36 10.33
CA SER A 11 -13.67 -0.56 11.50
C SER A 11 -13.01 0.82 11.51
N SER A 12 -12.59 1.32 10.36
CA SER A 12 -11.92 2.62 10.24
C SER A 12 -12.25 3.31 8.93
N LEU A 13 -12.12 4.65 8.93
CA LEU A 13 -12.26 5.47 7.75
C LEU A 13 -11.22 6.58 7.83
N LYS A 14 -10.22 6.54 6.94
CA LYS A 14 -9.21 7.59 6.78
C LYS A 14 -9.62 8.49 5.62
N PHE A 15 -9.45 9.80 5.80
CA PHE A 15 -9.72 10.76 4.73
C PHE A 15 -8.63 11.82 4.63
N SER A 16 -8.52 12.41 3.45
CA SER A 16 -7.78 13.64 3.18
C SER A 16 -8.58 14.50 2.20
N LEU A 17 -8.82 15.77 2.56
CA LEU A 17 -9.47 16.76 1.71
C LEU A 17 -8.39 17.62 1.06
N TYR A 18 -8.35 17.65 -0.25
CA TYR A 18 -7.37 18.39 -1.05
C TYR A 18 -7.97 19.62 -1.72
N ASN A 19 -7.19 20.69 -1.79
CA ASN A 19 -7.37 21.75 -2.78
C ASN A 19 -6.59 21.36 -4.04
N MET A 20 -7.27 20.95 -5.10
CA MET A 20 -6.60 20.48 -6.33
C MET A 20 -6.05 21.59 -7.22
N ASN A 21 -6.18 22.86 -6.84
CA ASN A 21 -5.52 23.95 -7.57
C ASN A 21 -4.02 24.01 -7.30
N ASP A 22 -3.60 23.58 -6.10
CA ASP A 22 -2.21 23.57 -5.63
C ASP A 22 -1.82 22.23 -4.98
N GLU A 23 -2.73 21.25 -4.99
CA GLU A 23 -2.57 19.94 -4.39
C GLU A 23 -2.31 19.96 -2.87
N SER A 24 -2.66 21.05 -2.20
CA SER A 24 -2.49 21.17 -0.75
C SER A 24 -3.56 20.39 0.02
N VAL A 25 -3.16 19.80 1.16
CA VAL A 25 -4.08 19.16 2.09
C VAL A 25 -4.77 20.24 2.94
N ILE A 26 -6.09 20.42 2.76
CA ILE A 26 -6.90 21.34 3.57
C ILE A 26 -7.16 20.73 4.96
N ALA A 27 -7.55 19.45 4.99
CA ALA A 27 -7.80 18.70 6.20
C ALA A 27 -7.53 17.21 5.98
N SER A 28 -7.19 16.51 7.05
CA SER A 28 -7.07 15.04 7.04
C SER A 28 -7.55 14.47 8.36
N GLY A 29 -7.90 13.19 8.38
CA GLY A 29 -8.32 12.58 9.63
C GLY A 29 -8.55 11.08 9.53
N LEU A 30 -8.88 10.54 10.70
CA LEU A 30 -9.09 9.11 10.91
C LEU A 30 -10.26 8.92 11.87
N PHE A 31 -11.20 8.09 11.48
CA PHE A 31 -12.26 7.54 12.32
C PHE A 31 -11.88 6.11 12.65
N GLU A 32 -11.91 5.76 13.94
CA GLU A 32 -11.43 4.48 14.44
C GLU A 32 -12.50 3.79 15.27
N ARG A 33 -12.45 2.44 15.30
CA ARG A 33 -13.37 1.59 16.06
C ARG A 33 -14.84 1.78 15.68
N ILE A 34 -15.11 2.03 14.39
CA ILE A 34 -16.48 2.09 13.84
C ILE A 34 -17.17 0.74 14.08
N GLY A 35 -18.37 0.77 14.67
CA GLY A 35 -19.11 -0.44 15.06
C GLY A 35 -18.57 -1.15 16.31
N ILE A 36 -17.63 -0.53 17.04
CA ILE A 36 -16.98 -1.10 18.23
C ILE A 36 -17.01 -0.04 19.33
N GLU A 37 -17.18 -0.46 20.59
CA GLU A 37 -17.16 0.43 21.75
C GLU A 37 -15.86 1.27 21.83
N GLY A 38 -15.97 2.53 22.21
CA GLY A 38 -14.86 3.48 22.29
C GLY A 38 -14.44 4.00 20.91
N SER A 39 -15.38 4.15 19.99
CA SER A 39 -15.15 4.80 18.71
C SER A 39 -14.80 6.27 18.89
N LYS A 40 -13.93 6.77 18.02
CA LYS A 40 -13.41 8.13 18.06
C LYS A 40 -13.05 8.63 16.67
N TYR A 41 -12.96 9.94 16.53
CA TYR A 41 -12.35 10.57 15.37
C TYR A 41 -11.17 11.46 15.74
N THR A 42 -10.29 11.65 14.80
CA THR A 42 -9.22 12.65 14.83
C THR A 42 -9.24 13.41 13.52
N ILE A 43 -9.32 14.74 13.58
CA ILE A 43 -9.24 15.64 12.41
C ILE A 43 -8.06 16.58 12.61
N LYS A 44 -7.29 16.80 11.55
CA LYS A 44 -6.15 17.73 11.49
C LYS A 44 -6.43 18.76 10.41
N PHE A 45 -6.32 20.03 10.73
CA PHE A 45 -6.43 21.16 9.80
C PHE A 45 -5.74 22.39 10.38
N ASN A 46 -5.17 23.25 9.54
CA ASN A 46 -4.48 24.48 9.97
C ASN A 46 -3.43 24.28 11.09
N GLY A 47 -2.75 23.13 11.12
CA GLY A 47 -1.78 22.80 12.18
C GLY A 47 -2.41 22.34 13.52
N GLU A 48 -3.72 22.37 13.63
CA GLU A 48 -4.46 21.89 14.81
C GLU A 48 -4.83 20.41 14.68
N LYS A 49 -4.99 19.75 15.82
CA LYS A 49 -5.46 18.36 15.93
C LYS A 49 -6.62 18.29 16.92
N ILE A 50 -7.79 17.93 16.42
CA ILE A 50 -8.99 17.71 17.24
C ILE A 50 -9.24 16.20 17.30
N SER A 51 -9.40 15.67 18.51
CA SER A 51 -9.79 14.27 18.75
C SER A 51 -10.96 14.24 19.71
N GLN A 52 -11.96 13.40 19.40
CA GLN A 52 -13.14 13.25 20.25
C GLN A 52 -13.65 11.80 20.18
N GLU A 53 -14.03 11.27 21.34
CA GLU A 53 -14.81 10.04 21.41
C GLU A 53 -16.27 10.34 21.05
N ILE A 54 -16.83 9.51 20.19
CA ILE A 54 -18.21 9.62 19.73
C ILE A 54 -18.70 8.24 19.31
N GLU A 55 -19.96 7.94 19.53
CA GLU A 55 -20.53 6.68 19.10
C GLU A 55 -20.70 6.66 17.57
N LEU A 56 -20.07 5.66 16.93
CA LEU A 56 -20.10 5.43 15.48
C LEU A 56 -20.50 3.97 15.25
N ASN A 57 -21.78 3.73 15.00
CA ASN A 57 -22.30 2.38 14.81
C ASN A 57 -22.04 1.83 13.43
N THR A 58 -21.97 2.72 12.43
CA THR A 58 -21.80 2.37 11.01
C THR A 58 -20.81 3.29 10.29
N HIS A 59 -20.37 2.90 9.11
CA HIS A 59 -19.59 3.77 8.23
C HIS A 59 -20.42 5.01 7.78
N THR A 60 -21.72 4.87 7.64
CA THR A 60 -22.60 6.01 7.33
C THR A 60 -22.59 7.05 8.46
N ASP A 61 -22.57 6.62 9.73
CA ASP A 61 -22.44 7.54 10.87
C ASP A 61 -21.10 8.28 10.81
N ALA A 62 -20.02 7.56 10.53
CA ALA A 62 -18.69 8.16 10.40
C ALA A 62 -18.61 9.18 9.25
N VAL A 63 -19.23 8.90 8.10
CA VAL A 63 -19.31 9.83 6.97
C VAL A 63 -20.15 11.06 7.32
N LYS A 64 -21.31 10.91 7.97
CA LYS A 64 -22.14 12.03 8.42
C LYS A 64 -21.36 12.94 9.38
N VAL A 65 -20.72 12.35 10.40
CA VAL A 65 -19.89 13.11 11.35
C VAL A 65 -18.71 13.79 10.65
N LEU A 66 -18.05 13.11 9.70
CA LEU A 66 -17.00 13.73 8.90
C LEU A 66 -17.48 14.99 8.21
N LEU A 67 -18.56 14.88 7.44
CA LEU A 67 -19.08 15.99 6.63
C LEU A 67 -19.61 17.14 7.50
N ASP A 68 -20.32 16.83 8.59
CA ASP A 68 -20.76 17.83 9.58
C ASP A 68 -19.55 18.57 10.18
N LYS A 69 -18.48 17.84 10.55
CA LYS A 69 -17.29 18.45 11.12
C LYS A 69 -16.50 19.30 10.14
N LEU A 70 -16.48 18.96 8.86
CA LEU A 70 -15.87 19.83 7.84
C LEU A 70 -16.57 21.20 7.79
N VAL A 71 -17.90 21.24 7.95
CA VAL A 71 -18.70 22.47 7.97
C VAL A 71 -18.60 23.17 9.33
N ASP A 72 -18.82 22.45 10.44
CA ASP A 72 -18.81 23.01 11.80
C ASP A 72 -17.49 23.71 12.16
N LEU A 73 -16.37 23.15 11.69
CA LEU A 73 -15.03 23.68 11.91
C LEU A 73 -14.64 24.77 10.89
N GLY A 74 -15.53 25.11 9.96
CA GLY A 74 -15.27 26.14 8.94
C GLY A 74 -14.19 25.73 7.94
N ILE A 75 -13.93 24.45 7.78
CA ILE A 75 -12.99 23.90 6.78
C ILE A 75 -13.57 24.09 5.37
N ILE A 76 -14.86 23.86 5.24
CA ILE A 76 -15.69 24.23 4.09
C ILE A 76 -16.93 25.00 4.57
N HIS A 77 -17.55 25.79 3.71
CA HIS A 77 -18.77 26.54 4.04
C HIS A 77 -20.05 25.73 3.81
N SER A 78 -20.03 24.84 2.81
CA SER A 78 -21.12 23.91 2.50
C SER A 78 -20.62 22.66 1.84
N LEU A 79 -21.42 21.60 1.83
CA LEU A 79 -21.11 20.34 1.15
C LEU A 79 -21.00 20.49 -0.38
N ASP A 80 -21.60 21.53 -0.96
CA ASP A 80 -21.52 21.84 -2.41
C ASP A 80 -20.10 22.22 -2.86
N GLU A 81 -19.19 22.48 -1.92
CA GLU A 81 -17.79 22.72 -2.23
C GLU A 81 -16.98 21.43 -2.50
N ILE A 82 -17.58 20.26 -2.26
CA ILE A 82 -16.96 18.97 -2.53
C ILE A 82 -17.25 18.59 -3.97
N ASP A 83 -16.24 18.65 -4.82
CA ASP A 83 -16.37 18.40 -6.26
C ASP A 83 -16.28 16.91 -6.62
N GLY A 84 -15.68 16.08 -5.75
CA GLY A 84 -15.53 14.64 -5.98
C GLY A 84 -15.03 13.87 -4.77
N VAL A 85 -15.31 12.56 -4.76
CA VAL A 85 -14.82 11.62 -3.74
C VAL A 85 -14.07 10.48 -4.41
N GLY A 86 -12.77 10.34 -4.07
CA GLY A 86 -11.94 9.23 -4.52
C GLY A 86 -11.88 8.13 -3.47
N HIS A 87 -12.19 6.91 -3.84
CA HIS A 87 -12.15 5.74 -2.96
C HIS A 87 -10.98 4.83 -3.30
N ARG A 88 -10.11 4.52 -2.34
CA ARG A 88 -9.19 3.41 -2.47
C ARG A 88 -9.97 2.10 -2.48
N LEU A 89 -9.76 1.30 -3.51
CA LEU A 89 -10.33 -0.03 -3.68
C LEU A 89 -9.20 -1.05 -3.76
N VAL A 90 -9.32 -2.15 -3.02
CA VAL A 90 -8.18 -3.08 -2.91
C VAL A 90 -8.10 -3.99 -4.12
N HIS A 91 -9.20 -4.57 -4.59
CA HIS A 91 -9.14 -5.58 -5.64
C HIS A 91 -10.14 -5.34 -6.77
N GLY A 92 -9.62 -4.99 -7.95
CA GLY A 92 -10.38 -4.79 -9.19
C GLY A 92 -10.36 -5.99 -10.13
N LYS A 93 -9.74 -7.10 -9.73
CA LYS A 93 -9.48 -8.27 -10.58
C LYS A 93 -8.70 -7.85 -11.84
N ASP A 94 -8.93 -8.53 -12.95
CA ASP A 94 -8.41 -8.20 -14.28
C ASP A 94 -9.37 -7.28 -15.09
N LYS A 95 -10.54 -6.95 -14.51
CA LYS A 95 -11.52 -6.06 -15.14
C LYS A 95 -11.10 -4.60 -15.07
N TYR A 96 -10.51 -4.17 -13.94
CA TYR A 96 -10.15 -2.77 -13.70
C TYR A 96 -8.62 -2.58 -13.73
N SER A 97 -8.13 -2.12 -14.89
CA SER A 97 -6.71 -1.76 -15.11
C SER A 97 -6.39 -0.29 -14.91
N GLU A 98 -7.40 0.52 -14.64
CA GLU A 98 -7.34 1.97 -14.37
C GLU A 98 -8.41 2.36 -13.34
N SER A 99 -8.32 3.60 -12.88
CA SER A 99 -9.34 4.21 -12.03
C SER A 99 -10.62 4.46 -12.83
N VAL A 100 -11.78 4.34 -12.19
CA VAL A 100 -13.08 4.44 -12.86
C VAL A 100 -14.08 5.26 -12.06
N ILE A 101 -15.02 5.91 -12.74
CA ILE A 101 -16.22 6.46 -12.09
C ILE A 101 -17.04 5.31 -11.50
N ILE A 102 -17.42 5.42 -10.24
CA ILE A 102 -18.17 4.38 -9.54
C ILE A 102 -19.63 4.46 -9.97
N THR A 103 -20.05 3.52 -10.81
CA THR A 103 -21.44 3.26 -11.21
C THR A 103 -22.03 2.11 -10.38
N ASP A 104 -23.32 1.80 -10.59
CA ASP A 104 -23.93 0.62 -9.97
C ASP A 104 -23.27 -0.68 -10.46
N GLU A 105 -22.88 -0.74 -11.74
CA GLU A 105 -22.13 -1.88 -12.30
C GLU A 105 -20.80 -2.11 -11.56
N VAL A 106 -20.05 -1.04 -11.25
CA VAL A 106 -18.79 -1.14 -10.50
C VAL A 106 -19.05 -1.71 -9.09
N VAL A 107 -20.10 -1.29 -8.42
CA VAL A 107 -20.47 -1.82 -7.09
C VAL A 107 -20.87 -3.29 -7.18
N GLU A 108 -21.65 -3.69 -8.18
CA GLU A 108 -22.01 -5.09 -8.43
C GLU A 108 -20.78 -5.98 -8.70
N ASP A 109 -19.79 -5.46 -9.43
CA ASP A 109 -18.54 -6.19 -9.66
C ASP A 109 -17.74 -6.31 -8.38
N LEU A 110 -17.62 -5.26 -7.57
CA LEU A 110 -16.96 -5.34 -6.27
C LEU A 110 -17.62 -6.38 -5.35
N GLU A 111 -18.95 -6.51 -5.40
CA GLU A 111 -19.70 -7.56 -4.70
C GLU A 111 -19.25 -8.96 -5.16
N LYS A 112 -19.13 -9.18 -6.48
CA LYS A 112 -18.65 -10.45 -7.05
C LYS A 112 -17.19 -10.72 -6.70
N PHE A 113 -16.37 -9.66 -6.53
CA PHE A 113 -14.94 -9.77 -6.23
C PHE A 113 -14.61 -9.89 -4.74
N LYS A 114 -15.59 -9.94 -3.85
CA LYS A 114 -15.38 -10.07 -2.40
C LYS A 114 -14.50 -11.27 -2.02
N CYS A 115 -14.60 -12.38 -2.78
CA CYS A 115 -13.81 -13.58 -2.52
C CYS A 115 -12.30 -13.40 -2.75
N PHE A 116 -11.89 -12.41 -3.57
CA PHE A 116 -10.48 -12.11 -3.83
C PHE A 116 -9.83 -11.23 -2.75
N ALA A 117 -10.63 -10.41 -2.05
CA ALA A 117 -10.19 -9.57 -0.96
C ALA A 117 -11.25 -9.52 0.16
N PRO A 118 -11.50 -10.65 0.86
CA PRO A 118 -12.64 -10.78 1.78
C PRO A 118 -12.54 -9.86 3.01
N LEU A 119 -11.34 -9.41 3.37
CA LEU A 119 -11.12 -8.48 4.48
C LEU A 119 -11.23 -7.01 4.06
N HIS A 120 -11.21 -6.69 2.76
CA HIS A 120 -11.09 -5.32 2.25
C HIS A 120 -12.27 -4.90 1.38
N ASN A 121 -12.60 -5.64 0.31
CA ASN A 121 -13.68 -5.24 -0.60
C ASN A 121 -15.02 -5.00 0.09
N PRO A 122 -15.46 -5.81 1.08
CA PRO A 122 -16.68 -5.50 1.82
C PRO A 122 -16.65 -4.12 2.51
N ALA A 123 -15.53 -3.76 3.13
CA ALA A 123 -15.37 -2.46 3.78
C ALA A 123 -15.34 -1.31 2.76
N ASN A 124 -14.70 -1.52 1.60
CA ASN A 124 -14.69 -0.55 0.52
C ASN A 124 -16.12 -0.25 0.01
N ILE A 125 -16.94 -1.29 -0.18
CA ILE A 125 -18.35 -1.15 -0.59
C ILE A 125 -19.16 -0.38 0.48
N LEU A 126 -18.95 -0.68 1.77
CA LEU A 126 -19.60 0.07 2.85
C LEU A 126 -19.24 1.56 2.80
N GLY A 127 -17.96 1.88 2.57
CA GLY A 127 -17.51 3.26 2.40
C GLY A 127 -18.19 3.96 1.21
N ILE A 128 -18.23 3.31 0.04
CA ILE A 128 -18.90 3.85 -1.16
C ILE A 128 -20.39 4.13 -0.88
N ASN A 129 -21.09 3.14 -0.32
CA ASN A 129 -22.53 3.26 -0.05
C ASN A 129 -22.84 4.36 0.97
N ALA A 130 -21.98 4.51 2.00
CA ALA A 130 -22.09 5.58 2.99
C ALA A 130 -21.99 6.96 2.34
N PHE A 131 -21.02 7.18 1.44
CA PHE A 131 -20.89 8.44 0.71
C PHE A 131 -22.03 8.66 -0.28
N ARG A 132 -22.49 7.63 -0.99
CA ARG A 132 -23.66 7.73 -1.90
C ARG A 132 -24.93 8.14 -1.18
N GLU A 133 -25.14 7.67 0.07
CA GLU A 133 -26.30 8.04 0.89
C GLU A 133 -26.28 9.52 1.26
N VAL A 134 -25.10 10.08 1.60
CA VAL A 134 -24.99 11.44 2.15
C VAL A 134 -24.69 12.48 1.07
N LEU A 135 -23.93 12.10 0.03
CA LEU A 135 -23.55 12.95 -1.10
C LEU A 135 -24.02 12.35 -2.45
N PRO A 136 -25.34 12.19 -2.70
CA PRO A 136 -25.85 11.44 -3.85
C PRO A 136 -25.50 12.04 -5.22
N ASN A 137 -25.20 13.34 -5.28
CA ASN A 137 -24.92 14.07 -6.52
C ASN A 137 -23.42 14.29 -6.77
N VAL A 138 -22.55 13.93 -5.82
CA VAL A 138 -21.11 14.11 -5.96
C VAL A 138 -20.52 12.90 -6.69
N PRO A 139 -19.75 13.09 -7.78
CA PRO A 139 -19.14 11.98 -8.49
C PRO A 139 -18.11 11.26 -7.62
N MET A 140 -18.10 9.94 -7.72
CA MET A 140 -17.19 9.07 -6.98
C MET A 140 -16.29 8.28 -7.92
N VAL A 141 -15.02 8.16 -7.57
CA VAL A 141 -14.01 7.45 -8.35
C VAL A 141 -13.41 6.32 -7.53
N GLY A 142 -13.30 5.14 -8.14
CA GLY A 142 -12.61 3.98 -7.58
C GLY A 142 -11.18 3.89 -8.09
N VAL A 143 -10.21 3.84 -7.18
CA VAL A 143 -8.78 3.69 -7.47
C VAL A 143 -8.30 2.37 -6.90
N PHE A 144 -7.91 1.44 -7.77
CA PHE A 144 -7.63 0.06 -7.41
C PHE A 144 -6.14 -0.17 -7.12
N ASP A 145 -5.83 -0.81 -5.98
CA ASP A 145 -4.47 -1.21 -5.63
C ASP A 145 -3.84 -2.18 -6.65
N THR A 146 -4.68 -2.95 -7.36
CA THR A 146 -4.25 -3.92 -8.36
C THR A 146 -4.04 -3.32 -9.76
N ALA A 147 -4.58 -2.12 -10.03
CA ALA A 147 -4.67 -1.58 -11.39
C ALA A 147 -3.29 -1.35 -12.04
N PHE A 148 -2.32 -0.77 -11.31
CA PHE A 148 -0.98 -0.50 -11.83
C PHE A 148 -0.24 -1.75 -12.30
N HIS A 149 -0.58 -2.90 -11.72
CA HIS A 149 0.06 -4.20 -12.03
C HIS A 149 -0.57 -4.93 -13.20
N GLN A 150 -1.65 -4.41 -13.81
CA GLN A 150 -2.31 -5.08 -14.94
C GLN A 150 -1.51 -5.02 -16.24
N SER A 151 -0.42 -4.25 -16.29
CA SER A 151 0.52 -4.24 -17.43
C SER A 151 1.48 -5.44 -17.47
N MET A 152 1.49 -6.31 -16.45
CA MET A 152 2.27 -7.55 -16.47
C MET A 152 1.81 -8.47 -17.60
N ASP A 153 2.76 -9.10 -18.29
CA ASP A 153 2.47 -10.09 -19.33
C ASP A 153 2.08 -11.47 -18.74
N ALA A 154 1.62 -12.37 -19.60
CA ALA A 154 1.14 -13.68 -19.18
C ALA A 154 2.23 -14.56 -18.55
N THR A 155 3.48 -14.40 -18.96
CA THR A 155 4.60 -15.17 -18.41
C THR A 155 4.94 -14.74 -16.99
N THR A 156 4.52 -13.53 -16.61
CA THR A 156 4.71 -12.97 -15.27
C THR A 156 3.51 -13.22 -14.37
N TYR A 157 2.28 -12.95 -14.85
CA TYR A 157 1.12 -13.06 -13.97
C TYR A 157 0.60 -14.49 -13.78
N LEU A 158 0.88 -15.44 -14.68
CA LEU A 158 0.46 -16.83 -14.52
C LEU A 158 1.33 -17.55 -13.49
N TYR A 159 0.69 -18.31 -12.62
CA TYR A 159 1.38 -19.28 -11.80
C TYR A 159 1.63 -20.57 -12.57
N PRO A 160 2.72 -21.30 -12.30
CA PRO A 160 3.01 -22.61 -12.93
C PRO A 160 2.17 -23.72 -12.27
N VAL A 161 0.84 -23.57 -12.36
CA VAL A 161 -0.20 -24.47 -11.83
C VAL A 161 -1.12 -24.88 -12.97
N PRO A 162 -2.08 -25.82 -12.79
CA PRO A 162 -3.01 -26.15 -13.87
C PRO A 162 -3.66 -24.90 -14.47
N TYR A 163 -3.56 -24.76 -15.80
CA TYR A 163 -4.04 -23.55 -16.50
C TYR A 163 -5.54 -23.30 -16.31
N SER A 164 -6.33 -24.36 -16.08
CA SER A 164 -7.75 -24.27 -15.72
C SER A 164 -8.01 -23.43 -14.47
N TRP A 165 -7.07 -23.38 -13.51
CA TRP A 165 -7.24 -22.54 -12.32
C TRP A 165 -7.26 -21.05 -12.67
N TYR A 166 -6.49 -20.66 -13.67
CA TYR A 166 -6.59 -19.29 -14.19
C TYR A 166 -7.91 -19.08 -14.94
N GLN A 167 -8.26 -19.99 -15.85
CA GLN A 167 -9.45 -19.85 -16.68
C GLN A 167 -10.75 -19.87 -15.88
N ASP A 168 -10.87 -20.81 -14.92
CA ASP A 168 -12.13 -21.07 -14.22
C ASP A 168 -12.27 -20.24 -12.94
N TYR A 169 -11.14 -19.95 -12.26
CA TYR A 169 -11.14 -19.34 -10.94
C TYR A 169 -10.39 -18.01 -10.89
N GLY A 170 -9.74 -17.57 -11.96
CA GLY A 170 -8.96 -16.34 -11.99
C GLY A 170 -7.69 -16.39 -11.14
N VAL A 171 -7.10 -17.59 -10.96
CA VAL A 171 -5.87 -17.75 -10.18
C VAL A 171 -4.68 -17.22 -11.00
N ARG A 172 -4.23 -16.02 -10.63
CA ARG A 172 -3.07 -15.33 -11.20
C ARG A 172 -2.46 -14.37 -10.19
N LYS A 173 -1.27 -13.87 -10.47
CA LYS A 173 -0.69 -12.73 -9.76
C LYS A 173 -1.47 -11.46 -10.11
N TYR A 174 -1.93 -10.72 -9.09
CA TYR A 174 -2.57 -9.41 -9.24
C TYR A 174 -1.66 -8.29 -8.77
N GLY A 175 -0.98 -8.46 -7.62
CA GLY A 175 -0.19 -7.42 -6.97
C GLY A 175 -1.03 -6.39 -6.23
N PHE A 176 -0.39 -5.68 -5.31
CA PHE A 176 -1.04 -4.68 -4.45
C PHE A 176 -0.10 -3.49 -4.22
N HIS A 177 -0.55 -2.47 -3.48
CA HIS A 177 0.12 -1.19 -3.33
C HIS A 177 0.35 -0.46 -4.67
N GLY A 178 -0.45 -0.77 -5.69
CA GLY A 178 -0.27 -0.22 -7.03
C GLY A 178 -0.35 1.30 -7.08
N THR A 179 -1.20 1.91 -6.26
CA THR A 179 -1.31 3.38 -6.14
C THR A 179 -0.01 3.99 -5.65
N SER A 180 0.63 3.39 -4.63
CA SER A 180 1.95 3.82 -4.13
C SER A 180 3.04 3.62 -5.19
N HIS A 181 3.14 2.44 -5.79
CA HIS A 181 4.16 2.18 -6.83
C HIS A 181 4.00 3.11 -8.03
N ARG A 182 2.78 3.44 -8.42
CA ARG A 182 2.50 4.42 -9.48
C ARG A 182 2.93 5.84 -9.08
N TYR A 183 2.65 6.25 -7.83
CA TYR A 183 3.14 7.52 -7.30
C TYR A 183 4.67 7.62 -7.38
N ILE A 184 5.38 6.60 -6.86
CA ILE A 184 6.85 6.54 -6.90
C ILE A 184 7.36 6.56 -8.35
N THR A 185 6.71 5.85 -9.27
CA THR A 185 7.04 5.85 -10.70
C THR A 185 6.96 7.24 -11.30
N ASN A 186 5.90 7.99 -11.01
CA ASN A 186 5.71 9.36 -11.48
C ASN A 186 6.76 10.32 -10.87
N MET A 187 7.09 10.15 -9.58
CA MET A 187 8.14 10.94 -8.93
C MET A 187 9.50 10.69 -9.55
N VAL A 188 9.85 9.42 -9.81
CA VAL A 188 11.13 9.06 -10.47
C VAL A 188 11.19 9.61 -11.90
N LYS A 189 10.09 9.53 -12.68
CA LYS A 189 9.98 10.16 -14.00
C LYS A 189 10.31 11.65 -13.93
N ASN A 190 9.73 12.36 -12.97
CA ASN A 190 9.98 13.79 -12.77
C ASN A 190 11.43 14.09 -12.35
N ILE A 191 12.00 13.28 -11.44
CA ILE A 191 13.40 13.43 -10.99
C ILE A 191 14.37 13.21 -12.15
N LEU A 192 14.13 12.21 -13.00
CA LEU A 192 15.01 11.89 -14.12
C LEU A 192 14.77 12.76 -15.36
N GLY A 193 13.61 13.42 -15.47
CA GLY A 193 13.21 14.22 -16.63
C GLY A 193 13.09 13.42 -17.92
N LYS A 194 12.82 12.12 -17.86
CA LYS A 194 12.69 11.22 -19.02
C LYS A 194 11.65 10.12 -18.79
N ASP A 195 11.10 9.59 -19.89
CA ASP A 195 10.09 8.54 -19.86
C ASP A 195 10.70 7.12 -19.83
N GLU A 196 11.87 6.96 -20.40
CA GLU A 196 12.56 5.67 -20.47
C GLU A 196 13.47 5.47 -19.27
N PHE A 197 13.11 4.56 -18.36
CA PHE A 197 13.89 4.22 -17.18
C PHE A 197 13.49 2.85 -16.60
N ARG A 198 14.40 2.29 -15.80
CA ARG A 198 14.20 1.03 -15.08
C ARG A 198 14.24 1.35 -13.58
N LEU A 199 13.10 1.13 -12.93
CA LEU A 199 12.93 1.41 -11.50
C LEU A 199 12.61 0.11 -10.75
N ILE A 200 13.24 -0.07 -9.60
CA ILE A 200 12.83 -1.04 -8.59
C ILE A 200 12.23 -0.24 -7.42
N SER A 201 10.91 -0.29 -7.31
CA SER A 201 10.15 0.43 -6.29
C SER A 201 9.93 -0.46 -5.07
N CYS A 202 10.46 -0.07 -3.91
CA CYS A 202 10.43 -0.81 -2.66
C CYS A 202 9.48 -0.13 -1.67
N HIS A 203 8.21 -0.49 -1.71
CA HIS A 203 7.21 -0.09 -0.71
C HIS A 203 7.34 -1.02 0.49
N ILE A 204 8.09 -0.62 1.51
CA ILE A 204 8.38 -1.44 2.68
C ILE A 204 7.90 -0.76 3.96
N GLY A 205 6.82 -1.31 4.51
CA GLY A 205 6.17 -0.88 5.76
C GLY A 205 5.84 -2.09 6.63
N ASN A 206 4.75 -2.03 7.39
CA ASN A 206 4.22 -3.20 8.10
C ASN A 206 3.70 -4.27 7.10
N GLY A 207 3.01 -3.84 6.03
CA GLY A 207 2.90 -4.57 4.77
C GLY A 207 3.99 -4.11 3.81
N GLY A 208 4.41 -4.94 2.87
CA GLY A 208 5.46 -4.55 1.94
C GLY A 208 5.37 -5.28 0.60
N SER A 209 5.78 -4.58 -0.46
CA SER A 209 5.93 -5.13 -1.80
C SER A 209 7.08 -4.45 -2.55
N ILE A 210 7.66 -5.17 -3.49
CA ILE A 210 8.67 -4.64 -4.40
C ILE A 210 8.13 -4.79 -5.82
N THR A 211 8.30 -3.77 -6.64
CA THR A 211 7.79 -3.75 -8.01
C THR A 211 8.88 -3.37 -8.99
N ALA A 212 9.05 -4.16 -10.04
CA ALA A 212 9.88 -3.87 -11.20
C ALA A 212 9.07 -2.99 -12.17
N VAL A 213 9.61 -1.83 -12.52
CA VAL A 213 8.97 -0.88 -13.44
C VAL A 213 9.93 -0.60 -14.59
N LYS A 214 9.41 -0.66 -15.81
CA LYS A 214 10.11 -0.28 -17.04
C LYS A 214 9.27 0.73 -17.79
N ASP A 215 9.85 1.87 -18.09
CA ASP A 215 9.22 2.92 -18.90
C ASP A 215 7.81 3.28 -18.42
N GLY A 216 7.68 3.44 -17.10
CA GLY A 216 6.42 3.80 -16.44
C GLY A 216 5.42 2.67 -16.23
N LYS A 217 5.69 1.44 -16.66
CA LYS A 217 4.79 0.28 -16.55
C LYS A 217 5.34 -0.78 -15.60
N CYS A 218 4.46 -1.38 -14.82
CA CYS A 218 4.80 -2.55 -14.00
C CYS A 218 5.15 -3.73 -14.89
N VAL A 219 6.33 -4.32 -14.65
CA VAL A 219 6.79 -5.56 -15.32
C VAL A 219 6.57 -6.77 -14.43
N ASP A 220 6.83 -6.63 -13.11
CA ASP A 220 6.56 -7.64 -12.09
C ASP A 220 6.39 -6.99 -10.73
N THR A 221 5.73 -7.70 -9.80
CA THR A 221 5.57 -7.28 -8.41
C THR A 221 5.63 -8.48 -7.48
N SER A 222 6.09 -8.26 -6.25
CA SER A 222 6.32 -9.34 -5.29
C SER A 222 5.06 -9.92 -4.66
N MET A 223 4.00 -9.11 -4.43
CA MET A 223 2.73 -9.64 -3.96
C MET A 223 2.04 -10.41 -5.09
N GLY A 224 1.29 -11.46 -4.71
CA GLY A 224 0.76 -12.43 -5.65
C GLY A 224 -0.75 -12.32 -5.88
N PHE A 225 -1.41 -13.49 -5.81
CA PHE A 225 -2.87 -13.63 -5.81
C PHE A 225 -3.49 -12.87 -4.63
N THR A 226 -2.81 -12.88 -3.49
CA THR A 226 -3.16 -12.13 -2.28
C THR A 226 -1.97 -11.31 -1.80
N PRO A 227 -2.15 -10.38 -0.84
CA PRO A 227 -1.06 -9.64 -0.23
C PRO A 227 -0.14 -10.47 0.70
N LEU A 228 -0.31 -11.80 0.78
CA LEU A 228 0.50 -12.68 1.62
C LEU A 228 1.85 -13.00 0.98
N ALA A 229 1.88 -13.25 -0.33
CA ALA A 229 3.10 -13.61 -1.07
C ALA A 229 4.11 -12.45 -1.13
N GLY A 230 5.35 -12.77 -1.47
CA GLY A 230 6.43 -11.82 -1.68
C GLY A 230 7.43 -11.75 -0.55
N ILE A 231 7.83 -10.54 -0.19
CA ILE A 231 8.79 -10.31 0.90
C ILE A 231 8.17 -10.64 2.27
N MET A 232 9.03 -10.93 3.23
CA MET A 232 8.65 -11.02 4.64
C MET A 232 8.16 -9.65 5.14
N MET A 233 7.10 -9.61 5.94
CA MET A 233 6.45 -8.39 6.43
C MET A 233 6.37 -8.38 7.96
N GLY A 234 5.66 -7.43 8.54
CA GLY A 234 5.49 -7.35 10.00
C GLY A 234 4.87 -8.60 10.62
N THR A 235 3.75 -9.08 10.05
CA THR A 235 3.03 -10.27 10.52
C THR A 235 2.82 -11.33 9.44
N ARG A 236 3.11 -11.02 8.16
CA ARG A 236 2.93 -11.94 7.03
C ARG A 236 4.24 -12.62 6.70
N SER A 237 4.15 -13.90 6.37
CA SER A 237 5.32 -14.73 6.05
C SER A 237 6.07 -14.29 4.79
N GLY A 238 5.36 -13.77 3.78
CA GLY A 238 5.85 -13.76 2.42
C GLY A 238 5.87 -15.16 1.82
N ASP A 239 6.72 -15.37 0.83
CA ASP A 239 6.85 -16.66 0.13
C ASP A 239 7.34 -17.78 1.04
N ILE A 240 6.63 -18.91 0.97
CA ILE A 240 6.96 -20.16 1.66
C ILE A 240 6.79 -21.35 0.70
N ASP A 241 7.27 -22.51 1.09
CA ASP A 241 6.90 -23.77 0.44
C ASP A 241 5.43 -24.11 0.78
N PRO A 242 4.52 -24.26 -0.21
CA PRO A 242 3.12 -24.60 0.04
C PRO A 242 2.91 -25.90 0.83
N SER A 243 3.86 -26.85 0.78
CA SER A 243 3.80 -28.12 1.51
C SER A 243 3.89 -27.96 3.04
N ILE A 244 4.30 -26.79 3.51
CA ILE A 244 4.25 -26.45 4.94
C ILE A 244 2.81 -26.44 5.44
N ILE A 245 1.83 -26.04 4.61
CA ILE A 245 0.44 -25.89 5.03
C ILE A 245 -0.16 -27.23 5.49
N PRO A 246 -0.23 -28.29 4.66
CA PRO A 246 -0.78 -29.57 5.11
C PRO A 246 0.02 -30.21 6.25
N TYR A 247 1.34 -29.99 6.29
CA TYR A 247 2.18 -30.49 7.37
C TYR A 247 1.78 -29.87 8.73
N VAL A 248 1.66 -28.53 8.80
CA VAL A 248 1.25 -27.85 10.03
C VAL A 248 -0.19 -28.17 10.42
N MET A 249 -1.10 -28.30 9.43
CA MET A 249 -2.48 -28.76 9.68
C MET A 249 -2.49 -30.07 10.46
N GLU A 250 -1.66 -31.02 10.06
CA GLU A 250 -1.58 -32.33 10.73
C GLU A 250 -0.97 -32.22 12.13
N GLN A 251 0.12 -31.44 12.29
CA GLN A 251 0.81 -31.30 13.59
C GLN A 251 -0.02 -30.55 14.64
N GLU A 252 -0.79 -29.55 14.23
CA GLU A 252 -1.53 -28.67 15.14
C GLU A 252 -3.05 -28.93 15.17
N GLY A 253 -3.55 -29.85 14.34
CA GLY A 253 -4.98 -30.13 14.23
C GLY A 253 -5.80 -28.97 13.65
N LYS A 254 -5.17 -28.09 12.85
CA LYS A 254 -5.78 -26.92 12.23
C LYS A 254 -6.34 -27.23 10.85
N ASN A 255 -7.31 -26.44 10.41
CA ASN A 255 -7.74 -26.44 9.02
C ASN A 255 -6.89 -25.45 8.18
N ALA A 256 -7.03 -25.50 6.85
CA ALA A 256 -6.22 -24.67 5.94
C ALA A 256 -6.42 -23.17 6.18
N SER A 257 -7.63 -22.73 6.50
CA SER A 257 -7.93 -21.32 6.75
C SER A 257 -7.23 -20.80 8.01
N GLU A 258 -7.15 -21.62 9.06
CA GLU A 258 -6.46 -21.29 10.31
C GLU A 258 -4.95 -21.17 10.10
N VAL A 259 -4.35 -22.06 9.28
CA VAL A 259 -2.92 -21.96 8.94
C VAL A 259 -2.65 -20.72 8.08
N ILE A 260 -3.50 -20.42 7.10
CA ILE A 260 -3.40 -19.20 6.31
C ILE A 260 -3.54 -17.94 7.19
N ASP A 261 -4.40 -17.97 8.20
CA ASP A 261 -4.52 -16.89 9.18
C ASP A 261 -3.24 -16.71 10.00
N ASP A 262 -2.58 -17.79 10.42
CA ASP A 262 -1.29 -17.71 11.10
C ASP A 262 -0.19 -17.14 10.20
N LEU A 263 -0.18 -17.52 8.91
CA LEU A 263 0.75 -16.95 7.93
C LEU A 263 0.52 -15.44 7.69
N ASN A 264 -0.70 -14.96 7.84
CA ASN A 264 -1.05 -13.55 7.72
C ASN A 264 -0.83 -12.72 9.00
N LYS A 265 -1.07 -13.31 10.18
CA LYS A 265 -1.21 -12.56 11.44
C LYS A 265 -0.15 -12.87 12.48
N LYS A 266 0.51 -14.04 12.39
CA LYS A 266 1.45 -14.54 13.41
C LYS A 266 2.83 -14.91 12.85
N SER A 267 3.13 -14.50 11.64
CA SER A 267 4.38 -14.77 10.92
C SER A 267 5.23 -13.50 10.78
N GLY A 268 6.11 -13.46 9.82
CA GLY A 268 6.95 -12.29 9.54
C GLY A 268 7.90 -11.92 10.66
N LEU A 269 8.10 -10.63 10.89
CA LEU A 269 8.92 -10.12 11.99
C LEU A 269 8.42 -10.62 13.34
N PHE A 270 7.10 -10.55 13.55
CA PHE A 270 6.48 -11.03 14.78
C PHE A 270 6.71 -12.52 14.99
N GLY A 271 6.52 -13.34 13.96
CA GLY A 271 6.64 -14.81 14.07
C GLY A 271 8.06 -15.27 14.37
N ILE A 272 9.08 -14.64 13.78
CA ILE A 272 10.50 -15.00 14.01
C ILE A 272 11.00 -14.42 15.34
N SER A 273 10.70 -13.15 15.62
CA SER A 273 11.17 -12.50 16.84
C SER A 273 10.40 -12.96 18.09
N GLU A 274 9.19 -13.47 17.93
CA GLU A 274 8.23 -13.75 19.02
C GLU A 274 7.97 -12.52 19.93
N TYR A 275 8.21 -11.32 19.39
CA TYR A 275 8.17 -10.09 20.19
C TYR A 275 7.30 -9.01 19.55
N SER A 276 7.66 -8.52 18.36
CA SER A 276 6.96 -7.40 17.72
C SER A 276 6.91 -7.54 16.19
N SER A 277 5.87 -6.97 15.61
CA SER A 277 5.76 -6.76 14.16
C SER A 277 6.34 -5.40 13.70
N ASP A 278 6.73 -4.55 14.65
CA ASP A 278 7.27 -3.22 14.37
C ASP A 278 8.80 -3.29 14.25
N MET A 279 9.32 -2.85 13.10
CA MET A 279 10.77 -2.84 12.85
C MET A 279 11.55 -1.98 13.86
N ARG A 280 10.93 -0.97 14.45
CA ARG A 280 11.58 -0.12 15.47
C ARG A 280 11.89 -0.91 16.73
N ASP A 281 10.92 -1.71 17.20
CA ASP A 281 11.07 -2.57 18.36
C ASP A 281 12.11 -3.69 18.10
N ILE A 282 12.10 -4.23 16.86
CA ILE A 282 13.08 -5.23 16.44
C ILE A 282 14.49 -4.64 16.46
N LEU A 283 14.70 -3.44 15.92
CA LEU A 283 16.01 -2.78 15.92
C LEU A 283 16.50 -2.47 17.34
N GLU A 284 15.60 -2.00 18.23
CA GLU A 284 15.94 -1.79 19.64
C GLU A 284 16.44 -3.10 20.31
N ARG A 285 15.77 -4.22 20.05
CA ARG A 285 16.21 -5.54 20.54
C ARG A 285 17.53 -6.00 19.92
N CYS A 286 17.79 -5.67 18.66
CA CYS A 286 19.08 -5.95 18.02
C CYS A 286 20.25 -5.25 18.73
N ASP A 287 20.05 -4.03 19.25
CA ASP A 287 21.07 -3.29 20.02
C ASP A 287 21.45 -4.03 21.32
N PHE A 288 20.53 -4.81 21.87
CA PHE A 288 20.76 -5.71 23.01
C PHE A 288 21.23 -7.12 22.61
N GLN A 289 21.53 -7.34 21.33
CA GLN A 289 21.99 -8.62 20.79
C GLN A 289 20.99 -9.78 21.00
N ASP A 290 19.70 -9.49 21.01
CA ASP A 290 18.64 -10.51 21.01
C ASP A 290 18.71 -11.31 19.72
N GLU A 291 19.05 -12.61 19.84
CA GLU A 291 19.30 -13.49 18.70
C GLU A 291 18.10 -13.58 17.75
N LYS A 292 16.86 -13.70 18.28
CA LYS A 292 15.65 -13.79 17.45
C LYS A 292 15.37 -12.48 16.72
N ALA A 293 15.60 -11.34 17.36
CA ALA A 293 15.42 -10.04 16.73
C ALA A 293 16.46 -9.82 15.60
N VAL A 294 17.71 -10.21 15.81
CA VAL A 294 18.75 -10.15 14.77
C VAL A 294 18.39 -11.04 13.58
N ILE A 295 17.97 -12.29 13.82
CA ILE A 295 17.53 -13.20 12.76
C ILE A 295 16.32 -12.61 12.01
N ALA A 296 15.34 -12.04 12.72
CA ALA A 296 14.14 -11.44 12.11
C ALA A 296 14.50 -10.27 11.20
N ARG A 297 15.36 -9.33 11.67
CA ARG A 297 15.86 -8.21 10.86
C ARG A 297 16.63 -8.69 9.64
N ASP A 298 17.58 -9.59 9.82
CA ASP A 298 18.46 -10.06 8.73
C ASP A 298 17.69 -10.85 7.69
N LYS A 299 16.71 -11.66 8.11
CA LYS A 299 15.79 -12.36 7.21
C LYS A 299 14.93 -11.37 6.41
N TYR A 300 14.43 -10.32 7.07
CA TYR A 300 13.67 -9.27 6.41
C TYR A 300 14.49 -8.56 5.33
N VAL A 301 15.69 -8.08 5.69
CA VAL A 301 16.63 -7.44 4.75
C VAL A 301 16.95 -8.38 3.58
N ARG A 302 17.28 -9.64 3.88
CA ARG A 302 17.61 -10.64 2.85
C ARG A 302 16.49 -10.82 1.84
N ARG A 303 15.22 -10.91 2.31
CA ARG A 303 14.09 -11.07 1.38
C ARG A 303 13.88 -9.85 0.48
N VAL A 304 14.16 -8.64 0.99
CA VAL A 304 14.15 -7.42 0.17
C VAL A 304 15.26 -7.46 -0.88
N VAL A 305 16.47 -7.81 -0.49
CA VAL A 305 17.63 -7.94 -1.39
C VAL A 305 17.39 -9.00 -2.47
N ASP A 306 16.84 -10.15 -2.11
CA ASP A 306 16.51 -11.23 -3.05
C ASP A 306 15.58 -10.71 -4.18
N TYR A 307 14.52 -9.98 -3.84
CA TYR A 307 13.60 -9.41 -4.83
C TYR A 307 14.22 -8.29 -5.65
N ILE A 308 15.04 -7.42 -5.05
CA ILE A 308 15.76 -6.39 -5.81
C ILE A 308 16.71 -7.03 -6.82
N ALA A 309 17.46 -8.06 -6.43
CA ALA A 309 18.36 -8.78 -7.32
C ALA A 309 17.62 -9.49 -8.46
N GLN A 310 16.49 -10.15 -8.15
CA GLN A 310 15.63 -10.76 -9.16
C GLN A 310 15.15 -9.72 -10.18
N TYR A 311 14.66 -8.58 -9.71
CA TYR A 311 14.13 -7.52 -10.58
C TYR A 311 15.22 -6.76 -11.34
N TYR A 312 16.40 -6.64 -10.77
CA TYR A 312 17.56 -6.11 -11.49
C TYR A 312 17.87 -6.96 -12.74
N VAL A 313 17.88 -8.28 -12.60
CA VAL A 313 18.09 -9.20 -13.73
C VAL A 313 16.93 -9.14 -14.71
N LEU A 314 15.68 -9.15 -14.23
CA LEU A 314 14.47 -9.09 -15.06
C LEU A 314 14.43 -7.84 -15.94
N LEU A 315 14.84 -6.69 -15.40
CA LEU A 315 14.87 -5.40 -16.10
C LEU A 315 16.10 -5.23 -17.00
N GLY A 316 17.09 -6.12 -16.90
CA GLY A 316 18.40 -5.95 -17.55
C GLY A 316 19.23 -4.81 -16.96
N GLY A 317 19.11 -4.60 -15.64
CA GLY A 317 19.71 -3.54 -14.87
C GLY A 317 18.68 -2.62 -14.23
N ALA A 318 19.11 -1.66 -13.41
CA ALA A 318 18.24 -0.65 -12.82
C ALA A 318 18.90 0.73 -12.88
N ASP A 319 18.13 1.75 -13.20
CA ASP A 319 18.57 3.14 -13.14
C ASP A 319 18.33 3.71 -11.74
N VAL A 320 17.23 3.27 -11.08
CA VAL A 320 16.81 3.74 -9.76
C VAL A 320 16.31 2.58 -8.90
N ILE A 321 16.69 2.59 -7.62
CA ILE A 321 15.99 1.88 -6.53
C ILE A 321 15.36 2.96 -5.66
N ALA A 322 14.04 2.86 -5.38
CA ALA A 322 13.33 3.82 -4.54
C ALA A 322 12.74 3.14 -3.31
N PHE A 323 13.10 3.62 -2.12
CA PHE A 323 12.53 3.21 -0.85
C PHE A 323 11.37 4.13 -0.46
N THR A 324 10.25 3.54 -0.05
CA THR A 324 9.05 4.26 0.39
C THR A 324 8.31 3.48 1.48
N ALA A 325 7.26 4.06 2.03
CA ALA A 325 6.48 3.56 3.16
C ALA A 325 7.25 3.51 4.48
N GLY A 326 6.56 3.10 5.55
CA GLY A 326 7.00 3.33 6.92
C GLY A 326 8.43 2.90 7.25
N VAL A 327 8.86 1.70 6.86
CA VAL A 327 10.24 1.21 7.06
C VAL A 327 11.18 1.84 6.03
N GLY A 328 10.76 1.90 4.76
CA GLY A 328 11.57 2.47 3.68
C GLY A 328 11.93 3.95 3.91
N GLU A 329 10.98 4.74 4.38
CA GLU A 329 11.15 6.17 4.64
C GLU A 329 11.93 6.44 5.94
N ASN A 330 11.69 5.66 6.99
CA ASN A 330 12.13 6.02 8.34
C ASN A 330 13.25 5.17 8.91
N SER A 331 13.48 3.95 8.40
CA SER A 331 14.49 3.05 8.98
C SER A 331 15.86 3.20 8.31
N ILE A 332 16.67 4.10 8.83
CA ILE A 332 18.05 4.35 8.39
C ILE A 332 18.90 3.06 8.41
N PRO A 333 18.87 2.23 9.49
CA PRO A 333 19.68 1.00 9.55
C PRO A 333 19.28 -0.02 8.50
N VAL A 334 17.98 -0.20 8.24
CA VAL A 334 17.46 -1.18 7.27
C VAL A 334 17.90 -0.78 5.85
N ARG A 335 17.68 0.50 5.46
CA ARG A 335 18.12 1.00 4.15
C ARG A 335 19.63 0.82 3.96
N ARG A 336 20.42 1.15 5.01
CA ARG A 336 21.86 0.98 4.99
C ARG A 336 22.23 -0.47 4.72
N GLN A 337 21.71 -1.41 5.50
CA GLN A 337 22.03 -2.83 5.36
C GLN A 337 21.63 -3.36 3.97
N ILE A 338 20.45 -3.01 3.46
CA ILE A 338 20.03 -3.38 2.09
C ILE A 338 21.03 -2.86 1.05
N CYS A 339 21.42 -1.59 1.13
CA CYS A 339 22.36 -1.00 0.18
C CYS A 339 23.76 -1.64 0.26
N GLU A 340 24.24 -1.97 1.46
CA GLU A 340 25.51 -2.65 1.67
C GLU A 340 25.49 -4.06 1.04
N GLU A 341 24.40 -4.82 1.18
CA GLU A 341 24.23 -6.14 0.53
C GLU A 341 24.12 -6.04 -1.00
N LEU A 342 23.65 -4.90 -1.53
CA LEU A 342 23.56 -4.63 -2.98
C LEU A 342 24.87 -4.06 -3.58
N ALA A 343 25.97 -3.97 -2.80
CA ALA A 343 27.25 -3.45 -3.29
C ALA A 343 27.79 -4.23 -4.50
N CYS A 344 27.49 -5.53 -4.63
CA CYS A 344 27.86 -6.34 -5.79
C CYS A 344 27.18 -5.88 -7.10
N LEU A 345 26.06 -5.15 -7.02
CA LEU A 345 25.39 -4.51 -8.17
C LEU A 345 25.92 -3.09 -8.43
N GLY A 346 26.93 -2.64 -7.68
CA GLY A 346 27.50 -1.31 -7.79
C GLY A 346 26.75 -0.23 -7.02
N VAL A 347 25.86 -0.59 -6.10
CA VAL A 347 25.22 0.36 -5.18
C VAL A 347 26.26 0.86 -4.17
N LYS A 348 26.34 2.17 -4.00
CA LYS A 348 27.17 2.84 -3.00
C LYS A 348 26.33 3.84 -2.23
N ILE A 349 26.14 3.58 -0.93
CA ILE A 349 25.36 4.43 -0.05
C ILE A 349 26.13 5.64 0.44
N ASP A 350 25.48 6.80 0.50
CA ASP A 350 25.93 8.00 1.19
C ASP A 350 25.28 8.01 2.58
N LEU A 351 26.08 7.81 3.64
CA LEU A 351 25.59 7.69 5.01
C LEU A 351 24.99 8.99 5.55
N ASP A 352 25.52 10.15 5.11
CA ASP A 352 25.02 11.45 5.56
C ASP A 352 23.65 11.73 4.93
N GLN A 353 23.49 11.46 3.63
CA GLN A 353 22.21 11.58 2.96
C GLN A 353 21.17 10.57 3.49
N ASN A 354 21.60 9.35 3.80
CA ASN A 354 20.72 8.32 4.37
C ASN A 354 20.12 8.71 5.75
N ASN A 355 20.73 9.65 6.47
CA ASN A 355 20.21 10.15 7.74
C ASN A 355 19.01 11.10 7.60
N LYS A 356 18.73 11.61 6.41
CA LYS A 356 17.60 12.53 6.15
C LYS A 356 16.26 11.78 6.14
N ARG A 357 15.19 12.48 6.51
CA ARG A 357 13.82 11.95 6.61
C ARG A 357 12.81 13.00 6.16
N GLY A 358 11.63 12.53 5.72
CA GLY A 358 10.47 13.38 5.43
C GLY A 358 10.55 14.17 4.13
N GLU A 359 11.56 13.95 3.32
CA GLU A 359 11.75 14.60 2.02
C GLU A 359 12.23 13.60 0.96
N VAL A 360 12.12 13.99 -0.30
CA VAL A 360 12.72 13.26 -1.40
C VAL A 360 14.23 13.44 -1.34
N VAL A 361 14.97 12.36 -1.14
CA VAL A 361 16.43 12.42 -1.01
C VAL A 361 17.12 11.29 -1.78
N LYS A 362 18.18 11.63 -2.53
CA LYS A 362 19.12 10.66 -3.09
C LYS A 362 20.08 10.21 -1.98
N ILE A 363 20.09 8.95 -1.65
CA ILE A 363 20.91 8.37 -0.59
C ILE A 363 22.09 7.54 -1.11
N SER A 364 22.31 7.51 -2.42
CA SER A 364 23.50 6.94 -3.05
C SER A 364 24.51 8.02 -3.39
N THR A 365 25.80 7.67 -3.42
CA THR A 365 26.88 8.53 -3.90
C THR A 365 26.76 8.78 -5.41
N ASP A 366 27.46 9.79 -5.94
CA ASP A 366 27.38 10.11 -7.37
C ASP A 366 28.09 9.06 -8.25
N ASP A 367 29.02 8.30 -7.71
CA ASP A 367 29.72 7.21 -8.40
C ASP A 367 29.04 5.85 -8.20
N SER A 368 27.86 5.81 -7.59
CA SER A 368 27.01 4.61 -7.53
C SER A 368 26.47 4.25 -8.92
N SER A 369 26.55 2.98 -9.29
CA SER A 369 26.02 2.49 -10.59
C SER A 369 24.51 2.58 -10.69
N ILE A 370 23.81 2.54 -9.54
CA ILE A 370 22.35 2.65 -9.43
C ILE A 370 22.06 3.80 -8.48
N ALA A 371 21.23 4.74 -8.89
CA ALA A 371 20.77 5.80 -8.00
C ALA A 371 19.77 5.23 -6.97
N VAL A 372 19.97 5.52 -5.70
CA VAL A 372 19.06 5.10 -4.63
C VAL A 372 18.39 6.31 -4.02
N TYR A 373 17.05 6.29 -3.97
CA TYR A 373 16.26 7.37 -3.42
C TYR A 373 15.39 6.90 -2.26
N VAL A 374 15.13 7.79 -1.32
CA VAL A 374 13.99 7.74 -0.41
C VAL A 374 12.96 8.72 -0.94
N ILE A 375 11.74 8.24 -1.17
CA ILE A 375 10.64 9.04 -1.70
C ILE A 375 9.41 8.77 -0.81
N PRO A 376 8.97 9.72 0.02
CA PRO A 376 7.72 9.57 0.77
C PRO A 376 6.55 9.35 -0.18
N THR A 377 5.74 8.30 0.09
CA THR A 377 4.56 8.02 -0.74
C THR A 377 3.39 8.91 -0.34
N ASP A 378 2.57 9.26 -1.30
CA ASP A 378 1.29 9.96 -1.10
C ASP A 378 0.20 9.30 -1.95
N GLU A 379 -0.35 8.21 -1.43
CA GLU A 379 -1.42 7.47 -2.08
C GLU A 379 -2.71 8.27 -2.13
N GLU A 380 -2.98 9.05 -1.09
CA GLU A 380 -4.16 9.90 -1.00
C GLU A 380 -4.16 10.99 -2.08
N LEU A 381 -3.00 11.59 -2.36
CA LEU A 381 -2.86 12.55 -3.46
C LEU A 381 -3.07 11.88 -4.83
N MET A 382 -2.56 10.65 -5.02
CA MET A 382 -2.80 9.93 -6.28
C MET A 382 -4.30 9.65 -6.48
N ILE A 383 -5.02 9.28 -5.43
CA ILE A 383 -6.47 9.08 -5.48
C ILE A 383 -7.18 10.40 -5.84
N ALA A 384 -6.75 11.52 -5.25
CA ALA A 384 -7.32 12.83 -5.55
C ALA A 384 -7.04 13.27 -7.00
N ARG A 385 -5.84 13.04 -7.53
CA ARG A 385 -5.48 13.31 -8.94
C ARG A 385 -6.33 12.50 -9.92
N ASP A 386 -6.47 11.19 -9.70
CA ASP A 386 -7.30 10.33 -10.54
C ASP A 386 -8.76 10.76 -10.51
N THR A 387 -9.24 11.16 -9.33
CA THR A 387 -10.60 11.68 -9.17
C THR A 387 -10.79 12.93 -9.99
N LEU A 388 -9.86 13.91 -9.87
CA LEU A 388 -9.90 15.14 -10.65
C LEU A 388 -9.90 14.88 -12.16
N ASP A 389 -9.01 14.00 -12.61
CA ASP A 389 -8.86 13.68 -14.03
C ASP A 389 -10.14 13.06 -14.61
N LEU A 390 -10.78 12.15 -13.88
CA LEU A 390 -11.98 11.44 -14.35
C LEU A 390 -13.24 12.30 -14.32
N ILE A 391 -13.41 13.19 -13.34
CA ILE A 391 -14.58 14.07 -13.27
C ILE A 391 -14.51 15.24 -14.27
N ASN A 392 -13.34 15.54 -14.83
CA ASN A 392 -13.15 16.59 -15.83
C ASN A 392 -13.21 16.06 -17.28
N ARG A 393 -13.32 14.75 -17.50
CA ARG A 393 -13.50 14.11 -18.82
C ARG A 393 -14.95 14.14 -19.25
#